data_4f6c90e1e9ae1fd7575b28c8a61baf03
#
_entry.id   4f6c90e1e9ae1fd7575b28c8a61baf03
#
_cell.length_a   1.000
_cell.length_b   1.000
_cell.length_c   1.000
_cell.angle_alpha   90.00
_cell.angle_beta   90.00
_cell.angle_gamma   90.00
#
_symmetry.space_group_name_H-M   'P 1'
#
loop_
_entity.id
_entity.type
_entity.pdbx_description
1 polymer ?
#
loop_
_entity_poly.entity_id
_entity_poly.type
_entity_poly.pdbx_seq_one_letter_code
_entity_poly.pdbx_strand_id
1 'polypeptide(L)'
;MTKVITYGTFDLFHEGHYRLLQRAKALGDYLIVGVTTENCDRARGKLNVVDDLMTRIENVRKSGFADEIIIEETIGQKASDVQKYKVDIFAVGSDRIGNFDYMEDYCKVVYLERTKDVPSTMPQNQVFKIQRIGIIGTGRIAGRFLKEAKCVSGSSVQGVYNPHKESAELFATKYEIDVFNTLEELYKKAEIVYVASPHETHYEYVKDALEHDKHVICEKPFVLSKTQAKVLFDIAKQRNRILFEGIKTAYCPGFTKLIEVARSGLIGNIRYVDACFTKLENKESRELTDIQYGGSFLELGSYCLLPIIKLLGCGHGEISYDSICDERHIDLFTKASLRFPKGLATITCGLGVKSEGRLLVAGTKGYIVAEAPWWKTTYFEVHYEDASKVEKYSERFWGDGLRYEISDMLNQINGNHKSEFKLTEAESIIMAGIMEEFLEKRKRGNICNI
;
A
#
# COMPACT_ATOMS: atom_id res chain seq x y z
N MET A 1 -11.98 16.51 -40.66
CA MET A 1 -11.89 16.99 -39.26
C MET A 1 -11.49 15.80 -38.41
N THR A 2 -10.24 15.77 -37.97
CA THR A 2 -9.70 14.66 -37.16
C THR A 2 -10.16 14.84 -35.70
N LYS A 3 -10.93 13.86 -35.19
CA LYS A 3 -11.44 13.87 -33.83
C LYS A 3 -10.54 13.08 -32.91
N VAL A 4 -10.12 13.67 -31.82
CA VAL A 4 -9.29 13.07 -30.78
C VAL A 4 -10.11 12.94 -29.50
N ILE A 5 -9.95 11.82 -28.76
CA ILE A 5 -10.53 11.66 -27.43
C ILE A 5 -9.45 11.32 -26.42
N THR A 6 -9.56 11.88 -25.23
CA THR A 6 -8.74 11.50 -24.07
C THR A 6 -9.61 11.43 -22.80
N TYR A 7 -9.17 10.63 -21.81
CA TYR A 7 -9.89 10.45 -20.54
C TYR A 7 -8.97 10.66 -19.35
N GLY A 8 -9.54 11.21 -18.29
CA GLY A 8 -8.84 11.37 -17.03
C GLY A 8 -9.75 11.71 -15.86
N THR A 9 -9.22 11.57 -14.66
CA THR A 9 -9.87 12.08 -13.44
C THR A 9 -9.77 13.60 -13.40
N PHE A 10 -8.64 14.16 -13.84
CA PHE A 10 -8.30 15.60 -13.81
C PHE A 10 -8.43 16.24 -12.43
N ASP A 11 -8.19 15.44 -11.39
CA ASP A 11 -8.23 15.86 -9.99
C ASP A 11 -7.03 16.76 -9.66
N LEU A 12 -7.22 17.79 -8.82
CA LEU A 12 -6.17 18.76 -8.49
C LEU A 12 -5.45 19.21 -9.75
N PHE A 13 -6.18 19.79 -10.70
CA PHE A 13 -5.70 20.10 -12.04
C PHE A 13 -4.33 20.80 -12.03
N HIS A 14 -3.33 20.21 -12.68
CA HIS A 14 -1.93 20.63 -12.64
C HIS A 14 -1.31 20.64 -14.04
N GLU A 15 -0.08 21.14 -14.15
CA GLU A 15 0.68 21.26 -15.41
C GLU A 15 0.73 19.95 -16.23
N GLY A 16 0.81 18.78 -15.58
CA GLY A 16 0.75 17.49 -16.27
C GLY A 16 -0.56 17.26 -17.01
N HIS A 17 -1.69 17.65 -16.40
CA HIS A 17 -3.00 17.60 -17.05
C HIS A 17 -3.10 18.61 -18.21
N TYR A 18 -2.61 19.82 -17.99
CA TYR A 18 -2.59 20.87 -19.02
C TYR A 18 -1.83 20.40 -20.26
N ARG A 19 -0.64 19.84 -20.09
CA ARG A 19 0.19 19.34 -21.21
C ARG A 19 -0.38 18.12 -21.89
N LEU A 20 -1.02 17.21 -21.13
CA LEU A 20 -1.73 16.08 -21.72
C LEU A 20 -2.80 16.60 -22.70
N LEU A 21 -3.63 17.56 -22.26
CA LEU A 21 -4.68 18.14 -23.08
C LEU A 21 -4.13 18.91 -24.28
N GLN A 22 -3.07 19.69 -24.09
CA GLN A 22 -2.38 20.42 -25.16
C GLN A 22 -1.85 19.46 -26.24
N ARG A 23 -1.19 18.38 -25.85
CA ARG A 23 -0.66 17.38 -26.78
C ARG A 23 -1.75 16.57 -27.47
N ALA A 24 -2.80 16.20 -26.71
CA ALA A 24 -3.95 15.54 -27.29
C ALA A 24 -4.63 16.43 -28.34
N LYS A 25 -4.80 17.73 -28.06
CA LYS A 25 -5.37 18.71 -29.01
C LYS A 25 -4.50 18.85 -30.26
N ALA A 26 -3.18 18.76 -30.13
CA ALA A 26 -2.25 18.88 -31.27
C ALA A 26 -2.33 17.68 -32.24
N LEU A 27 -2.98 16.58 -31.87
CA LEU A 27 -3.16 15.41 -32.73
C LEU A 27 -4.31 15.55 -33.74
N GLY A 28 -5.21 16.54 -33.56
CA GLY A 28 -6.35 16.69 -34.44
C GLY A 28 -7.09 18.03 -34.31
N ASP A 29 -8.15 18.15 -35.07
CA ASP A 29 -8.92 19.39 -35.18
C ASP A 29 -9.89 19.58 -34.01
N TYR A 30 -10.39 18.48 -33.45
CA TYR A 30 -11.44 18.45 -32.42
C TYR A 30 -11.09 17.51 -31.29
N LEU A 31 -10.99 18.04 -30.05
CA LEU A 31 -10.65 17.28 -28.87
C LEU A 31 -11.86 17.07 -27.96
N ILE A 32 -12.21 15.82 -27.73
CA ILE A 32 -13.21 15.37 -26.74
C ILE A 32 -12.46 14.96 -25.48
N VAL A 33 -12.86 15.47 -24.32
CA VAL A 33 -12.26 15.14 -23.03
C VAL A 33 -13.30 14.44 -22.14
N GLY A 34 -13.05 13.18 -21.81
CA GLY A 34 -13.86 12.42 -20.86
C GLY A 34 -13.36 12.62 -19.43
N VAL A 35 -14.23 13.20 -18.56
CA VAL A 35 -13.94 13.37 -17.13
C VAL A 35 -14.65 12.26 -16.35
N THR A 36 -13.90 11.49 -15.56
CA THR A 36 -14.44 10.33 -14.83
C THR A 36 -15.24 10.74 -13.60
N THR A 37 -16.37 10.07 -13.34
CA THR A 37 -17.10 10.24 -12.08
C THR A 37 -16.35 9.63 -10.90
N GLU A 38 -16.68 10.06 -9.67
CA GLU A 38 -16.12 9.49 -8.43
C GLU A 38 -16.41 7.99 -8.33
N ASN A 39 -17.59 7.55 -8.78
CA ASN A 39 -17.96 6.14 -8.80
C ASN A 39 -17.10 5.35 -9.78
N CYS A 40 -16.83 5.89 -10.97
CA CYS A 40 -15.97 5.27 -11.96
C CYS A 40 -14.50 5.23 -11.47
N ASP A 41 -14.01 6.31 -10.87
CA ASP A 41 -12.67 6.38 -10.28
C ASP A 41 -12.51 5.36 -9.13
N ARG A 42 -13.49 5.31 -8.22
CA ARG A 42 -13.53 4.32 -7.13
C ARG A 42 -13.60 2.90 -7.67
N ALA A 43 -14.40 2.65 -8.70
CA ALA A 43 -14.49 1.35 -9.36
C ALA A 43 -13.19 0.91 -10.06
N ARG A 44 -12.28 1.84 -10.39
CA ARG A 44 -10.92 1.58 -10.90
C ARG A 44 -9.87 1.55 -9.80
N GLY A 45 -10.28 1.71 -8.53
CA GLY A 45 -9.40 1.70 -7.37
C GLY A 45 -8.58 2.97 -7.21
N LYS A 46 -9.01 4.11 -7.77
CA LYS A 46 -8.42 5.41 -7.48
C LYS A 46 -8.96 5.94 -6.16
N LEU A 47 -8.07 6.43 -5.29
CA LEU A 47 -8.40 6.90 -3.95
C LEU A 47 -8.12 8.40 -3.80
N ASN A 48 -8.76 9.02 -2.81
CA ASN A 48 -8.55 10.41 -2.42
C ASN A 48 -8.75 11.43 -3.56
N VAL A 49 -9.76 11.23 -4.40
CA VAL A 49 -10.19 12.28 -5.34
C VAL A 49 -10.72 13.45 -4.50
N VAL A 50 -10.15 14.64 -4.68
CA VAL A 50 -10.38 15.84 -3.86
C VAL A 50 -11.40 16.75 -4.49
N ASP A 51 -11.20 17.11 -5.76
CA ASP A 51 -12.11 17.98 -6.49
C ASP A 51 -13.38 17.22 -6.88
N ASP A 52 -14.54 17.80 -6.64
CA ASP A 52 -15.78 17.25 -7.15
C ASP A 52 -15.82 17.24 -8.68
N LEU A 53 -16.73 16.46 -9.28
CA LEU A 53 -16.82 16.29 -10.72
C LEU A 53 -16.99 17.64 -11.46
N MET A 54 -17.79 18.54 -10.90
CA MET A 54 -18.05 19.84 -11.55
C MET A 54 -16.82 20.73 -11.54
N THR A 55 -16.08 20.76 -10.45
CA THR A 55 -14.79 21.46 -10.35
C THR A 55 -13.78 20.91 -11.37
N ARG A 56 -13.69 19.59 -11.51
CA ARG A 56 -12.79 18.95 -12.48
C ARG A 56 -13.18 19.24 -13.92
N ILE A 57 -14.47 19.24 -14.26
CA ILE A 57 -14.99 19.64 -15.56
C ILE A 57 -14.65 21.10 -15.85
N GLU A 58 -14.84 22.00 -14.88
CA GLU A 58 -14.55 23.43 -15.05
C GLU A 58 -13.06 23.69 -15.24
N ASN A 59 -12.18 22.96 -14.54
CA ASN A 59 -10.73 23.05 -14.72
C ASN A 59 -10.31 22.59 -16.13
N VAL A 60 -10.90 21.51 -16.66
CA VAL A 60 -10.69 21.09 -18.05
C VAL A 60 -11.17 22.15 -19.02
N ARG A 61 -12.35 22.73 -18.81
CA ARG A 61 -12.91 23.81 -19.65
C ARG A 61 -11.99 25.03 -19.66
N LYS A 62 -11.51 25.46 -18.50
CA LYS A 62 -10.58 26.60 -18.36
C LYS A 62 -9.22 26.39 -19.03
N SER A 63 -8.81 25.13 -19.28
CA SER A 63 -7.60 24.84 -20.01
C SER A 63 -7.62 25.35 -21.46
N GLY A 64 -8.83 25.51 -22.04
CA GLY A 64 -9.05 25.99 -23.39
C GLY A 64 -8.75 24.99 -24.51
N PHE A 65 -8.40 23.74 -24.20
CA PHE A 65 -8.07 22.74 -25.23
C PHE A 65 -9.26 21.85 -25.62
N ALA A 66 -10.19 21.59 -24.69
CA ALA A 66 -11.34 20.74 -24.95
C ALA A 66 -12.40 21.46 -25.80
N ASP A 67 -12.73 20.90 -26.95
CA ASP A 67 -13.85 21.36 -27.77
C ASP A 67 -15.19 20.77 -27.23
N GLU A 68 -15.12 19.57 -26.67
CA GLU A 68 -16.26 18.90 -26.04
C GLU A 68 -15.81 18.20 -24.76
N ILE A 69 -16.63 18.26 -23.72
CA ILE A 69 -16.38 17.54 -22.46
C ILE A 69 -17.52 16.57 -22.23
N ILE A 70 -17.17 15.30 -22.01
CA ILE A 70 -18.12 14.23 -21.71
C ILE A 70 -17.82 13.63 -20.32
N ILE A 71 -18.79 12.93 -19.75
CA ILE A 71 -18.64 12.28 -18.45
C ILE A 71 -18.45 10.79 -18.67
N GLU A 72 -17.40 10.22 -18.04
CA GLU A 72 -17.19 8.78 -17.98
C GLU A 72 -17.82 8.22 -16.70
N GLU A 73 -18.93 7.52 -16.83
CA GLU A 73 -19.70 6.99 -15.70
C GLU A 73 -19.38 5.52 -15.41
N THR A 74 -18.95 4.76 -16.45
CA THR A 74 -18.75 3.32 -16.35
C THR A 74 -17.44 2.84 -16.97
N ILE A 75 -16.87 1.78 -16.39
CA ILE A 75 -15.71 1.08 -16.97
C ILE A 75 -16.17 0.43 -18.29
N GLY A 76 -15.41 0.67 -19.38
CA GLY A 76 -15.76 0.15 -20.72
C GLY A 76 -16.50 1.12 -21.62
N GLN A 77 -16.98 2.27 -21.12
CA GLN A 77 -17.63 3.31 -21.90
C GLN A 77 -16.79 3.81 -23.08
N LYS A 78 -15.46 3.76 -22.96
CA LYS A 78 -14.51 4.31 -23.97
C LYS A 78 -14.75 3.79 -25.38
N ALA A 79 -14.95 2.47 -25.54
CA ALA A 79 -15.18 1.87 -26.86
C ALA A 79 -16.50 2.35 -27.48
N SER A 80 -17.56 2.46 -26.68
CA SER A 80 -18.85 2.97 -27.16
C SER A 80 -18.78 4.46 -27.49
N ASP A 81 -18.03 5.25 -26.72
CA ASP A 81 -17.85 6.68 -27.00
C ASP A 81 -17.06 6.91 -28.28
N VAL A 82 -15.97 6.14 -28.50
CA VAL A 82 -15.20 6.22 -29.74
C VAL A 82 -16.08 5.98 -30.96
N GLN A 83 -16.96 5.00 -30.92
CA GLN A 83 -17.92 4.72 -32.00
C GLN A 83 -19.00 5.80 -32.12
N LYS A 84 -19.61 6.21 -30.99
CA LYS A 84 -20.67 7.22 -30.92
C LYS A 84 -20.22 8.57 -31.50
N TYR A 85 -19.03 9.01 -31.12
CA TYR A 85 -18.47 10.32 -31.52
C TYR A 85 -17.67 10.23 -32.83
N LYS A 86 -17.50 9.04 -33.40
CA LYS A 86 -16.71 8.76 -34.61
C LYS A 86 -15.29 9.34 -34.45
N VAL A 87 -14.61 8.86 -33.41
CA VAL A 87 -13.28 9.31 -33.03
C VAL A 87 -12.22 8.64 -33.90
N ASP A 88 -11.25 9.42 -34.38
CA ASP A 88 -10.16 8.93 -35.20
C ASP A 88 -8.95 8.51 -34.34
N ILE A 89 -8.70 9.20 -33.21
CA ILE A 89 -7.55 9.01 -32.36
C ILE A 89 -7.95 8.95 -30.90
N PHE A 90 -7.57 7.88 -30.20
CA PHE A 90 -7.61 7.75 -28.75
C PHE A 90 -6.22 8.11 -28.19
N ALA A 91 -6.12 9.24 -27.48
CA ALA A 91 -4.89 9.73 -26.89
C ALA A 91 -4.84 9.42 -25.39
N VAL A 92 -3.71 8.88 -24.92
CA VAL A 92 -3.52 8.49 -23.51
C VAL A 92 -2.06 8.67 -23.10
N GLY A 93 -1.79 8.90 -21.80
CA GLY A 93 -0.41 9.03 -21.31
C GLY A 93 0.40 7.74 -21.46
N SER A 94 1.71 7.88 -21.67
CA SER A 94 2.64 6.73 -21.84
C SER A 94 2.73 5.81 -20.63
N ASP A 95 2.30 6.25 -19.45
CA ASP A 95 2.16 5.40 -18.26
C ASP A 95 1.11 4.29 -18.39
N ARG A 96 0.34 4.31 -19.48
CA ARG A 96 -0.72 3.36 -19.82
C ARG A 96 -0.41 2.52 -21.06
N ILE A 97 0.83 2.50 -21.56
CA ILE A 97 1.24 1.68 -22.69
C ILE A 97 0.81 0.23 -22.48
N GLY A 98 0.16 -0.35 -23.51
CA GLY A 98 -0.38 -1.71 -23.51
C GLY A 98 -1.78 -1.86 -22.87
N ASN A 99 -2.24 -0.90 -22.07
CA ASN A 99 -3.54 -1.04 -21.40
C ASN A 99 -4.75 -0.76 -22.30
N PHE A 100 -4.54 -0.11 -23.42
CA PHE A 100 -5.59 0.31 -24.33
C PHE A 100 -5.38 -0.17 -25.78
N ASP A 101 -4.50 -1.13 -26.02
CA ASP A 101 -4.22 -1.68 -27.35
C ASP A 101 -5.49 -2.29 -27.97
N TYR A 102 -6.42 -2.81 -27.15
CA TYR A 102 -7.73 -3.27 -27.60
C TYR A 102 -8.59 -2.18 -28.28
N MET A 103 -8.26 -0.91 -28.08
CA MET A 103 -8.93 0.21 -28.74
C MET A 103 -8.52 0.37 -30.20
N GLU A 104 -7.42 -0.27 -30.63
CA GLU A 104 -6.95 -0.26 -32.02
C GLU A 104 -7.98 -0.89 -32.98
N ASP A 105 -8.88 -1.74 -32.49
CA ASP A 105 -10.02 -2.26 -33.23
C ASP A 105 -11.05 -1.19 -33.61
N TYR A 106 -11.02 -0.03 -32.96
CA TYR A 106 -12.02 1.04 -33.13
C TYR A 106 -11.45 2.35 -33.66
N CYS A 107 -10.20 2.70 -33.30
CA CYS A 107 -9.52 3.94 -33.71
C CYS A 107 -8.01 3.82 -33.49
N LYS A 108 -7.25 4.79 -34.01
CA LYS A 108 -5.81 4.85 -33.75
C LYS A 108 -5.53 5.16 -32.29
N VAL A 109 -4.69 4.37 -31.60
CA VAL A 109 -4.22 4.63 -30.25
C VAL A 109 -2.89 5.38 -30.27
N VAL A 110 -2.79 6.48 -29.51
CA VAL A 110 -1.55 7.28 -29.41
C VAL A 110 -1.19 7.43 -27.93
N TYR A 111 -0.04 6.88 -27.57
CA TYR A 111 0.55 7.03 -26.24
C TYR A 111 1.43 8.30 -26.20
N LEU A 112 0.99 9.28 -25.40
CA LEU A 112 1.67 10.57 -25.27
C LEU A 112 2.78 10.48 -24.23
N GLU A 113 4.01 10.80 -24.62
CA GLU A 113 5.17 10.80 -23.73
C GLU A 113 4.97 11.71 -22.51
N ARG A 114 5.49 11.27 -21.36
CA ARG A 114 5.48 12.09 -20.14
C ARG A 114 6.50 13.21 -20.26
N THR A 115 6.11 14.45 -19.91
CA THR A 115 7.04 15.56 -19.86
C THR A 115 7.88 15.47 -18.59
N LYS A 116 9.19 15.32 -18.73
CA LYS A 116 10.15 15.52 -17.63
C LYS A 116 10.25 17.02 -17.35
N ASP A 117 10.36 17.38 -16.08
CA ASP A 117 10.71 18.70 -15.56
C ASP A 117 9.91 19.90 -16.06
N VAL A 118 8.86 20.26 -15.31
CA VAL A 118 8.37 21.65 -15.32
C VAL A 118 7.92 22.06 -13.94
N PRO A 119 8.47 23.18 -13.40
CA PRO A 119 7.94 23.78 -12.19
C PRO A 119 6.49 24.23 -12.40
N SER A 120 5.64 23.96 -11.44
CA SER A 120 4.23 24.37 -11.44
C SER A 120 4.14 25.90 -11.41
N THR A 121 3.71 26.53 -12.52
CA THR A 121 3.44 27.98 -12.64
C THR A 121 1.95 28.25 -12.85
N MET A 122 1.06 27.53 -12.20
CA MET A 122 -0.37 27.86 -12.17
C MET A 122 -0.74 28.60 -10.88
N PRO A 123 -1.73 29.55 -10.91
CA PRO A 123 -2.09 30.32 -9.73
C PRO A 123 -2.57 29.42 -8.59
N GLN A 124 -1.86 29.49 -7.47
CA GLN A 124 -2.17 28.76 -6.24
C GLN A 124 -3.35 29.43 -5.53
N ASN A 125 -4.58 29.03 -5.84
CA ASN A 125 -5.75 29.48 -5.09
C ASN A 125 -6.68 28.34 -4.66
N GLN A 126 -6.13 27.15 -4.38
CA GLN A 126 -6.80 26.17 -3.52
C GLN A 126 -5.78 25.26 -2.82
N VAL A 127 -5.85 25.21 -1.49
CA VAL A 127 -4.85 24.63 -0.59
C VAL A 127 -5.05 23.11 -0.44
N PHE A 128 -4.88 22.36 -1.53
CA PHE A 128 -4.58 20.92 -1.42
C PHE A 128 -3.16 20.70 -1.92
N LYS A 129 -2.23 20.62 -0.97
CA LYS A 129 -0.82 20.42 -1.27
C LYS A 129 -0.59 18.98 -1.71
N ILE A 130 -0.11 18.79 -2.96
CA ILE A 130 0.39 17.49 -3.42
C ILE A 130 1.57 17.11 -2.51
N GLN A 131 1.46 15.98 -1.85
CA GLN A 131 2.53 15.44 -1.00
C GLN A 131 3.56 14.72 -1.88
N ARG A 132 4.79 15.19 -1.85
CA ARG A 132 5.90 14.64 -2.60
C ARG A 132 6.56 13.52 -1.81
N ILE A 133 6.76 12.37 -2.45
CA ILE A 133 7.27 11.15 -1.83
C ILE A 133 8.67 10.84 -2.39
N GLY A 134 9.65 10.66 -1.52
CA GLY A 134 10.96 10.10 -1.84
C GLY A 134 11.03 8.64 -1.40
N ILE A 135 11.65 7.79 -2.21
CA ILE A 135 11.79 6.36 -1.90
C ILE A 135 13.24 6.06 -1.51
N ILE A 136 13.44 5.32 -0.41
CA ILE A 136 14.73 4.74 -0.03
C ILE A 136 14.67 3.24 -0.26
N GLY A 137 15.51 2.74 -1.18
CA GLY A 137 15.54 1.34 -1.59
C GLY A 137 14.91 1.07 -2.94
N THR A 138 15.40 0.02 -3.64
CA THR A 138 15.06 -0.31 -5.03
C THR A 138 14.54 -1.74 -5.18
N GLY A 139 14.05 -2.32 -4.07
CA GLY A 139 13.51 -3.68 -4.03
C GLY A 139 12.16 -3.85 -4.73
N ARG A 140 11.68 -5.09 -4.78
CA ARG A 140 10.38 -5.45 -5.38
C ARG A 140 9.22 -4.60 -4.84
N ILE A 141 9.23 -4.34 -3.53
CA ILE A 141 8.12 -3.62 -2.87
C ILE A 141 8.13 -2.13 -3.25
N ALA A 142 9.31 -1.51 -3.40
CA ALA A 142 9.44 -0.13 -3.87
C ALA A 142 8.81 0.07 -5.25
N GLY A 143 9.02 -0.88 -6.17
CA GLY A 143 8.39 -0.84 -7.50
C GLY A 143 6.87 -1.01 -7.47
N ARG A 144 6.33 -1.80 -6.53
CA ARG A 144 4.88 -1.91 -6.30
C ARG A 144 4.32 -0.64 -5.68
N PHE A 145 4.99 -0.10 -4.68
CA PHE A 145 4.60 1.15 -4.03
C PHE A 145 4.45 2.30 -5.05
N LEU A 146 5.41 2.44 -5.94
CA LEU A 146 5.39 3.46 -6.98
C LEU A 146 4.16 3.35 -7.90
N LYS A 147 3.79 2.12 -8.29
CA LYS A 147 2.59 1.87 -9.09
C LYS A 147 1.32 2.20 -8.32
N GLU A 148 1.27 1.86 -7.04
CA GLU A 148 0.13 2.10 -6.16
C GLU A 148 -0.03 3.59 -5.82
N ALA A 149 1.06 4.33 -5.64
CA ALA A 149 1.03 5.77 -5.40
C ALA A 149 0.37 6.53 -6.55
N LYS A 150 0.54 6.09 -7.80
CA LYS A 150 -0.16 6.67 -8.96
C LYS A 150 -1.70 6.55 -8.88
N CYS A 151 -2.22 5.65 -8.04
CA CYS A 151 -3.66 5.46 -7.81
C CYS A 151 -4.21 6.28 -6.64
N VAL A 152 -3.38 7.10 -5.98
CA VAL A 152 -3.79 7.93 -4.85
C VAL A 152 -3.64 9.40 -5.22
N SER A 153 -4.75 10.11 -5.31
CA SER A 153 -4.74 11.56 -5.58
C SER A 153 -4.05 12.30 -4.43
N GLY A 154 -3.33 13.37 -4.76
CA GLY A 154 -2.58 14.15 -3.79
C GLY A 154 -1.20 13.57 -3.45
N SER A 155 -0.77 12.46 -4.07
CA SER A 155 0.59 11.91 -3.94
C SER A 155 1.40 12.05 -5.23
N SER A 156 2.70 12.29 -5.11
CA SER A 156 3.63 12.33 -6.25
C SER A 156 4.99 11.78 -5.84
N VAL A 157 5.40 10.66 -6.45
CA VAL A 157 6.75 10.12 -6.22
C VAL A 157 7.75 10.93 -7.03
N GLN A 158 8.75 11.51 -6.34
CA GLN A 158 9.74 12.39 -6.93
C GLN A 158 10.97 11.64 -7.43
N GLY A 159 11.40 10.62 -6.71
CA GLY A 159 12.60 9.88 -7.06
C GLY A 159 12.97 8.83 -6.02
N VAL A 160 14.11 8.21 -6.26
CA VAL A 160 14.63 7.11 -5.43
C VAL A 160 16.07 7.37 -5.01
N TYR A 161 16.39 6.97 -3.78
CA TYR A 161 17.75 6.87 -3.25
C TYR A 161 18.08 5.40 -2.97
N ASN A 162 19.29 5.00 -3.32
CA ASN A 162 19.90 3.74 -2.90
C ASN A 162 21.41 3.98 -2.75
N PRO A 163 22.08 3.49 -1.69
CA PRO A 163 23.54 3.61 -1.54
C PRO A 163 24.30 2.93 -2.71
N HIS A 164 23.69 1.95 -3.35
CA HIS A 164 24.20 1.36 -4.59
C HIS A 164 23.66 2.13 -5.79
N LYS A 165 24.44 3.08 -6.30
CA LYS A 165 24.07 4.02 -7.36
C LYS A 165 23.54 3.31 -8.61
N GLU A 166 24.20 2.26 -9.07
CA GLU A 166 23.77 1.47 -10.23
C GLU A 166 22.34 0.92 -10.07
N SER A 167 22.01 0.40 -8.86
CA SER A 167 20.67 -0.07 -8.55
C SER A 167 19.63 1.05 -8.58
N ALA A 168 20.00 2.25 -8.12
CA ALA A 168 19.13 3.42 -8.20
C ALA A 168 18.87 3.84 -9.66
N GLU A 169 19.92 3.89 -10.49
CA GLU A 169 19.83 4.27 -11.90
C GLU A 169 18.97 3.29 -12.72
N LEU A 170 19.17 1.98 -12.51
CA LEU A 170 18.37 0.93 -13.15
C LEU A 170 16.88 1.01 -12.75
N PHE A 171 16.63 1.22 -11.46
CA PHE A 171 15.27 1.38 -10.94
C PHE A 171 14.61 2.65 -11.49
N ALA A 172 15.31 3.77 -11.45
CA ALA A 172 14.81 5.06 -11.91
C ALA A 172 14.50 5.04 -13.42
N THR A 173 15.36 4.44 -14.22
CA THR A 173 15.15 4.25 -15.67
C THR A 173 13.89 3.41 -15.93
N LYS A 174 13.73 2.29 -15.20
CA LYS A 174 12.57 1.40 -15.37
C LYS A 174 11.23 2.07 -15.04
N TYR A 175 11.22 2.98 -14.07
CA TYR A 175 9.98 3.58 -13.56
C TYR A 175 9.82 5.06 -13.94
N GLU A 176 10.76 5.61 -14.70
CA GLU A 176 10.76 7.01 -15.17
C GLU A 176 10.66 8.03 -14.02
N ILE A 177 11.52 7.88 -13.01
CA ILE A 177 11.64 8.78 -11.87
C ILE A 177 13.08 9.24 -11.69
N ASP A 178 13.29 10.26 -10.86
CA ASP A 178 14.64 10.80 -10.60
C ASP A 178 15.47 9.89 -9.70
N VAL A 179 16.81 10.02 -9.82
CA VAL A 179 17.77 9.45 -8.85
C VAL A 179 18.23 10.56 -7.92
N PHE A 180 18.17 10.33 -6.62
CA PHE A 180 18.81 11.17 -5.62
C PHE A 180 20.19 10.59 -5.30
N ASN A 181 21.24 11.42 -5.41
CA ASN A 181 22.60 10.99 -5.11
C ASN A 181 22.89 10.99 -3.61
N THR A 182 22.14 11.77 -2.84
CA THR A 182 22.27 11.88 -1.38
C THR A 182 20.90 11.89 -0.71
N LEU A 183 20.86 11.57 0.58
CA LEU A 183 19.65 11.68 1.39
C LEU A 183 19.19 13.14 1.52
N GLU A 184 20.12 14.10 1.58
CA GLU A 184 19.80 15.52 1.62
C GLU A 184 19.06 16.00 0.37
N GLU A 185 19.44 15.48 -0.82
CA GLU A 185 18.70 15.75 -2.06
C GLU A 185 17.27 15.22 -1.99
N LEU A 186 17.10 13.99 -1.48
CA LEU A 186 15.78 13.39 -1.27
C LEU A 186 14.96 14.24 -0.31
N TYR A 187 15.54 14.62 0.85
CA TYR A 187 14.81 15.39 1.86
C TYR A 187 14.42 16.78 1.38
N LYS A 188 15.20 17.42 0.54
CA LYS A 188 14.84 18.71 -0.09
C LYS A 188 13.65 18.59 -1.03
N LYS A 189 13.44 17.44 -1.65
CA LYS A 189 12.42 17.22 -2.69
C LYS A 189 11.15 16.55 -2.15
N ALA A 190 11.19 15.89 -0.99
CA ALA A 190 10.10 15.09 -0.46
C ALA A 190 9.54 15.62 0.87
N GLU A 191 8.25 15.49 1.11
CA GLU A 191 7.56 15.66 2.37
C GLU A 191 7.38 14.32 3.10
N ILE A 192 7.25 13.22 2.33
CA ILE A 192 7.07 11.87 2.83
C ILE A 192 8.25 11.02 2.34
N VAL A 193 8.81 10.20 3.21
CA VAL A 193 9.83 9.22 2.88
C VAL A 193 9.23 7.82 3.02
N TYR A 194 9.33 7.04 1.95
CA TYR A 194 9.01 5.62 1.97
C TYR A 194 10.30 4.81 2.10
N VAL A 195 10.48 4.13 3.24
CA VAL A 195 11.65 3.30 3.54
C VAL A 195 11.34 1.85 3.18
N ALA A 196 12.01 1.35 2.14
CA ALA A 196 11.88 0.00 1.59
C ALA A 196 13.25 -0.65 1.37
N SER A 197 14.17 -0.36 2.27
CA SER A 197 15.53 -0.89 2.34
C SER A 197 15.57 -2.24 3.08
N PRO A 198 16.72 -2.89 3.25
CA PRO A 198 16.84 -4.05 4.12
C PRO A 198 16.49 -3.76 5.59
N HIS A 199 15.88 -4.74 6.27
CA HIS A 199 15.27 -4.59 7.61
C HIS A 199 16.22 -3.97 8.65
N GLU A 200 17.48 -4.35 8.64
CA GLU A 200 18.54 -3.87 9.54
C GLU A 200 18.86 -2.39 9.38
N THR A 201 18.50 -1.80 8.25
CA THR A 201 18.76 -0.39 7.94
C THR A 201 17.57 0.52 8.22
N HIS A 202 16.39 -0.04 8.53
CA HIS A 202 15.17 0.72 8.73
C HIS A 202 15.32 1.77 9.83
N TYR A 203 15.90 1.40 10.98
CA TYR A 203 16.04 2.31 12.11
C TYR A 203 16.79 3.59 11.75
N GLU A 204 17.95 3.46 11.11
CA GLU A 204 18.79 4.61 10.77
C GLU A 204 18.10 5.52 9.72
N TYR A 205 17.53 4.95 8.66
CA TYR A 205 16.83 5.74 7.64
C TYR A 205 15.56 6.41 8.16
N VAL A 206 14.79 5.73 9.00
CA VAL A 206 13.59 6.31 9.60
C VAL A 206 13.95 7.43 10.55
N LYS A 207 14.96 7.22 11.42
CA LYS A 207 15.44 8.22 12.35
C LYS A 207 15.92 9.47 11.63
N ASP A 208 16.80 9.31 10.66
CA ASP A 208 17.35 10.41 9.87
C ASP A 208 16.24 11.20 9.14
N ALA A 209 15.29 10.51 8.50
CA ALA A 209 14.16 11.16 7.84
C ALA A 209 13.27 11.97 8.83
N LEU A 210 12.99 11.42 10.02
CA LEU A 210 12.22 12.13 11.05
C LEU A 210 12.96 13.36 11.59
N GLU A 211 14.28 13.25 11.80
CA GLU A 211 15.14 14.36 12.24
C GLU A 211 15.22 15.47 11.19
N HIS A 212 15.00 15.14 9.89
CA HIS A 212 14.84 16.10 8.80
C HIS A 212 13.38 16.51 8.54
N ASP A 213 12.52 16.36 9.56
CA ASP A 213 11.12 16.79 9.52
C ASP A 213 10.29 16.15 8.39
N LYS A 214 10.51 14.85 8.08
CA LYS A 214 9.71 14.12 7.10
C LYS A 214 8.66 13.23 7.77
N HIS A 215 7.51 13.06 7.10
CA HIS A 215 6.60 11.96 7.40
C HIS A 215 7.20 10.68 6.84
N VAL A 216 6.99 9.54 7.50
CA VAL A 216 7.64 8.28 7.10
C VAL A 216 6.65 7.14 7.03
N ILE A 217 6.72 6.38 5.95
CA ILE A 217 6.17 5.02 5.85
C ILE A 217 7.37 4.08 5.77
N CYS A 218 7.52 3.19 6.74
CA CYS A 218 8.60 2.21 6.77
C CYS A 218 8.04 0.80 6.59
N GLU A 219 8.60 0.04 5.65
CA GLU A 219 8.21 -1.36 5.41
C GLU A 219 8.34 -2.25 6.64
N LYS A 220 7.53 -3.30 6.64
CA LYS A 220 7.57 -4.37 7.65
C LYS A 220 8.80 -5.31 7.45
N PRO A 221 9.32 -5.89 8.52
CA PRO A 221 9.11 -5.50 9.90
C PRO A 221 9.67 -4.11 10.14
N PHE A 222 8.92 -3.28 10.86
CA PHE A 222 9.25 -1.86 11.07
C PHE A 222 10.68 -1.66 11.55
N VAL A 223 11.00 -2.24 12.70
CA VAL A 223 12.34 -2.40 13.24
C VAL A 223 12.41 -3.71 14.03
N LEU A 224 13.63 -4.15 14.35
CA LEU A 224 13.87 -5.42 15.03
C LEU A 224 14.19 -5.25 16.53
N SER A 225 13.76 -4.14 17.13
CA SER A 225 13.91 -3.84 18.55
C SER A 225 12.79 -2.97 19.07
N LYS A 226 12.20 -3.39 20.20
CA LYS A 226 11.16 -2.65 20.92
C LYS A 226 11.62 -1.25 21.31
N THR A 227 12.87 -1.16 21.78
CA THR A 227 13.46 0.13 22.18
C THR A 227 13.64 1.06 20.99
N GLN A 228 14.12 0.57 19.86
CA GLN A 228 14.25 1.34 18.63
C GLN A 228 12.88 1.83 18.14
N ALA A 229 11.86 0.96 18.12
CA ALA A 229 10.50 1.34 17.74
C ALA A 229 9.98 2.51 18.60
N LYS A 230 10.14 2.41 19.93
CA LYS A 230 9.72 3.47 20.85
C LYS A 230 10.44 4.79 20.57
N VAL A 231 11.76 4.77 20.40
CA VAL A 231 12.56 5.97 20.09
C VAL A 231 12.07 6.65 18.83
N LEU A 232 11.78 5.90 17.75
CA LEU A 232 11.30 6.47 16.50
C LEU A 232 9.93 7.12 16.63
N PHE A 233 8.98 6.52 17.34
CA PHE A 233 7.68 7.13 17.59
C PHE A 233 7.79 8.36 18.51
N ASP A 234 8.69 8.35 19.48
CA ASP A 234 8.96 9.52 20.32
C ASP A 234 9.52 10.69 19.49
N ILE A 235 10.47 10.43 18.58
CA ILE A 235 11.00 11.45 17.65
C ILE A 235 9.87 11.97 16.74
N ALA A 236 9.06 11.08 16.17
CA ALA A 236 7.95 11.48 15.31
C ALA A 236 6.97 12.43 16.02
N LYS A 237 6.64 12.14 17.28
CA LYS A 237 5.80 13.03 18.12
C LYS A 237 6.47 14.38 18.39
N GLN A 238 7.74 14.37 18.80
CA GLN A 238 8.50 15.59 19.08
C GLN A 238 8.59 16.51 17.86
N ARG A 239 8.74 15.91 16.67
CA ARG A 239 8.82 16.62 15.39
C ARG A 239 7.45 16.91 14.76
N ASN A 240 6.36 16.49 15.41
CA ASN A 240 5.00 16.57 14.84
C ASN A 240 4.94 15.97 13.43
N ARG A 241 5.50 14.76 13.28
CA ARG A 241 5.49 13.96 12.03
C ARG A 241 4.71 12.67 12.22
N ILE A 242 4.19 12.17 11.12
CA ILE A 242 3.46 10.91 11.09
C ILE A 242 4.44 9.81 10.69
N LEU A 243 4.42 8.73 11.44
CA LEU A 243 5.22 7.54 11.21
C LEU A 243 4.31 6.33 11.11
N PHE A 244 4.39 5.61 10.00
CA PHE A 244 3.66 4.37 9.76
C PHE A 244 4.60 3.18 9.62
N GLU A 245 4.23 2.06 10.22
CA GLU A 245 4.71 0.75 9.80
C GLU A 245 3.89 0.29 8.59
N GLY A 246 4.56 -0.07 7.50
CA GLY A 246 3.98 -0.46 6.22
C GLY A 246 3.44 -1.89 6.22
N ILE A 247 2.47 -2.18 7.08
CA ILE A 247 1.70 -3.43 7.02
C ILE A 247 0.40 -3.15 6.27
N LYS A 248 0.45 -3.16 4.96
CA LYS A 248 -0.66 -2.80 4.06
C LYS A 248 -2.00 -3.42 4.44
N THR A 249 -2.01 -4.64 4.99
CA THR A 249 -3.23 -5.33 5.48
C THR A 249 -4.00 -4.50 6.50
N ALA A 250 -3.29 -3.78 7.39
CA ALA A 250 -3.90 -2.95 8.43
C ALA A 250 -4.78 -1.81 7.87
N TYR A 251 -4.55 -1.41 6.62
CA TYR A 251 -5.22 -0.29 5.97
C TYR A 251 -6.28 -0.75 4.96
N CYS A 252 -6.33 -2.06 4.64
CA CYS A 252 -7.25 -2.60 3.64
C CYS A 252 -8.70 -2.62 4.14
N PRO A 253 -9.68 -2.22 3.29
CA PRO A 253 -11.09 -2.15 3.69
C PRO A 253 -11.64 -3.45 4.27
N GLY A 254 -11.39 -4.59 3.61
CA GLY A 254 -11.88 -5.88 4.06
C GLY A 254 -11.32 -6.31 5.42
N PHE A 255 -10.04 -6.08 5.68
CA PHE A 255 -9.45 -6.36 6.98
C PHE A 255 -10.00 -5.44 8.08
N THR A 256 -10.12 -4.13 7.79
CA THR A 256 -10.75 -3.19 8.72
C THR A 256 -12.16 -3.62 9.07
N LYS A 257 -12.96 -4.02 8.05
CA LYS A 257 -14.32 -4.55 8.26
C LYS A 257 -14.34 -5.81 9.11
N LEU A 258 -13.40 -6.72 8.90
CA LEU A 258 -13.26 -7.94 9.72
C LEU A 258 -13.00 -7.59 11.20
N ILE A 259 -12.09 -6.65 11.48
CA ILE A 259 -11.79 -6.18 12.85
C ILE A 259 -13.01 -5.51 13.48
N GLU A 260 -13.74 -4.67 12.74
CA GLU A 260 -15.00 -4.05 13.20
C GLU A 260 -16.01 -5.10 13.61
N VAL A 261 -16.27 -6.08 12.74
CA VAL A 261 -17.22 -7.18 12.99
C VAL A 261 -16.77 -8.03 14.18
N ALA A 262 -15.49 -8.37 14.28
CA ALA A 262 -14.96 -9.13 15.41
C ALA A 262 -15.14 -8.40 16.75
N ARG A 263 -14.98 -7.06 16.77
CA ARG A 263 -15.14 -6.23 17.96
C ARG A 263 -16.59 -5.82 18.26
N SER A 264 -17.52 -6.01 17.33
CA SER A 264 -18.93 -5.60 17.50
C SER A 264 -19.68 -6.37 18.60
N GLY A 265 -19.14 -7.50 19.04
CA GLY A 265 -19.79 -8.41 19.99
C GLY A 265 -20.64 -9.50 19.33
N LEU A 266 -20.75 -9.55 18.00
CA LEU A 266 -21.48 -10.60 17.27
C LEU A 266 -21.00 -12.00 17.66
N ILE A 267 -19.69 -12.22 17.73
CA ILE A 267 -19.09 -13.50 18.14
C ILE A 267 -18.86 -13.60 19.67
N GLY A 268 -19.36 -12.64 20.45
CA GLY A 268 -19.15 -12.58 21.90
C GLY A 268 -17.73 -12.14 22.27
N ASN A 269 -17.21 -12.66 23.40
CA ASN A 269 -15.84 -12.38 23.83
C ASN A 269 -14.85 -13.19 23.00
N ILE A 270 -13.89 -12.53 22.34
CA ILE A 270 -12.83 -13.20 21.58
C ILE A 270 -11.93 -13.97 22.54
N ARG A 271 -11.67 -15.25 22.25
CA ARG A 271 -10.88 -16.16 23.06
C ARG A 271 -9.72 -16.81 22.34
N TYR A 272 -9.79 -16.86 21.02
CA TYR A 272 -8.72 -17.47 20.24
C TYR A 272 -8.59 -16.80 18.88
N VAL A 273 -7.33 -16.58 18.46
CA VAL A 273 -7.00 -16.09 17.13
C VAL A 273 -5.93 -17.00 16.54
N ASP A 274 -6.18 -17.55 15.35
CA ASP A 274 -5.23 -18.35 14.59
C ASP A 274 -4.96 -17.68 13.24
N ALA A 275 -3.70 -17.31 13.00
CA ALA A 275 -3.28 -16.63 11.78
C ALA A 275 -2.19 -17.43 11.07
N CYS A 276 -2.46 -17.86 9.84
CA CYS A 276 -1.54 -18.60 9.02
C CYS A 276 -1.21 -17.85 7.73
N PHE A 277 0.08 -17.63 7.48
CA PHE A 277 0.57 -17.10 6.22
C PHE A 277 1.75 -17.90 5.71
N THR A 278 1.56 -18.63 4.62
CA THR A 278 2.62 -19.38 3.96
C THR A 278 2.66 -19.08 2.48
N LYS A 279 3.85 -18.93 1.95
CA LYS A 279 4.16 -18.89 0.51
C LYS A 279 5.45 -19.65 0.27
N LEU A 280 5.57 -20.36 -0.83
CA LEU A 280 6.86 -20.91 -1.21
C LEU A 280 7.72 -19.78 -1.82
N GLU A 281 8.96 -19.65 -1.33
CA GLU A 281 9.90 -18.65 -1.83
C GLU A 281 11.03 -19.35 -2.58
N ASN A 282 11.68 -18.63 -3.51
CA ASN A 282 12.87 -19.14 -4.19
C ASN A 282 14.01 -19.33 -3.15
N LYS A 283 14.69 -20.47 -3.21
CA LYS A 283 15.79 -20.82 -2.30
C LYS A 283 16.96 -19.84 -2.34
N GLU A 284 17.12 -19.11 -3.44
CA GLU A 284 18.16 -18.10 -3.62
C GLU A 284 17.73 -16.70 -3.14
N SER A 285 16.47 -16.55 -2.70
CA SER A 285 15.97 -15.27 -2.20
C SER A 285 16.70 -14.88 -0.91
N ARG A 286 16.83 -13.56 -0.68
CA ARG A 286 17.43 -13.04 0.55
C ARG A 286 16.73 -13.60 1.80
N GLU A 287 15.43 -13.74 1.75
CA GLU A 287 14.60 -14.27 2.83
C GLU A 287 15.00 -15.69 3.27
N LEU A 288 15.65 -16.46 2.37
CA LEU A 288 16.12 -17.82 2.63
C LEU A 288 17.65 -17.97 2.59
N THR A 289 18.41 -16.88 2.41
CA THR A 289 19.89 -16.90 2.35
C THR A 289 20.55 -16.02 3.40
N ASP A 290 19.85 -15.01 3.92
CA ASP A 290 20.33 -14.14 4.99
C ASP A 290 20.22 -14.86 6.34
N ILE A 291 21.37 -15.30 6.89
CA ILE A 291 21.44 -16.04 8.16
C ILE A 291 20.94 -15.18 9.34
N GLN A 292 21.18 -13.88 9.29
CA GLN A 292 20.89 -12.99 10.41
C GLN A 292 19.45 -12.48 10.39
N TYR A 293 18.94 -12.09 9.20
CA TYR A 293 17.65 -11.40 9.06
C TYR A 293 16.69 -12.09 8.10
N GLY A 294 17.03 -13.26 7.59
CA GLY A 294 16.11 -14.11 6.82
C GLY A 294 15.19 -14.95 7.70
N GLY A 295 14.35 -15.75 7.07
CA GLY A 295 13.44 -16.71 7.70
C GLY A 295 11.98 -16.34 7.61
N SER A 296 11.14 -17.35 7.80
CA SER A 296 9.70 -17.28 7.65
C SER A 296 9.05 -16.33 8.63
N PHE A 297 9.49 -16.34 9.88
CA PHE A 297 8.86 -15.53 10.92
C PHE A 297 9.17 -14.03 10.72
N LEU A 298 10.41 -13.67 10.39
CA LEU A 298 10.77 -12.28 10.13
C LEU A 298 10.06 -11.72 8.89
N GLU A 299 9.88 -12.54 7.85
CA GLU A 299 9.22 -12.09 6.62
C GLU A 299 7.70 -12.01 6.76
N LEU A 300 7.07 -12.97 7.42
CA LEU A 300 5.60 -13.13 7.44
C LEU A 300 4.94 -12.87 8.80
N GLY A 301 5.71 -12.89 9.88
CA GLY A 301 5.19 -12.80 11.24
C GLY A 301 4.44 -11.51 11.53
N SER A 302 4.88 -10.35 11.01
CA SER A 302 4.17 -9.07 11.17
C SER A 302 2.72 -9.15 10.68
N TYR A 303 2.47 -9.85 9.56
CA TYR A 303 1.10 -10.06 9.07
C TYR A 303 0.26 -10.87 10.03
N CYS A 304 0.80 -11.98 10.58
CA CYS A 304 0.08 -12.84 11.50
C CYS A 304 -0.11 -12.19 12.88
N LEU A 305 0.86 -11.43 13.36
CA LEU A 305 0.77 -10.67 14.61
C LEU A 305 -0.31 -9.59 14.56
N LEU A 306 -0.51 -8.96 13.42
CA LEU A 306 -1.47 -7.85 13.26
C LEU A 306 -2.88 -8.18 13.77
N PRO A 307 -3.61 -9.20 13.27
CA PRO A 307 -4.94 -9.54 13.79
C PRO A 307 -4.92 -9.96 15.25
N ILE A 308 -3.87 -10.65 15.70
CA ILE A 308 -3.73 -11.13 17.08
C ILE A 308 -3.64 -9.94 18.05
N ILE A 309 -2.73 -9.00 17.81
CA ILE A 309 -2.55 -7.81 18.65
C ILE A 309 -3.79 -6.91 18.58
N LYS A 310 -4.38 -6.75 17.40
CA LYS A 310 -5.63 -5.99 17.21
C LYS A 310 -6.78 -6.54 18.06
N LEU A 311 -6.91 -7.82 18.21
CA LEU A 311 -8.10 -8.47 18.80
C LEU A 311 -7.89 -8.90 20.26
N LEU A 312 -6.67 -9.27 20.65
CA LEU A 312 -6.35 -9.71 22.01
C LEU A 312 -5.59 -8.67 22.84
N GLY A 313 -5.09 -7.58 22.18
CA GLY A 313 -4.40 -6.46 22.81
C GLY A 313 -2.88 -6.64 22.88
N CYS A 314 -2.21 -5.66 23.47
CA CYS A 314 -0.74 -5.58 23.52
C CYS A 314 -0.12 -6.34 24.72
N GLY A 315 -0.92 -6.89 25.63
CA GLY A 315 -0.45 -7.54 26.86
C GLY A 315 -0.29 -9.04 26.68
N HIS A 316 0.70 -9.50 25.92
CA HIS A 316 1.02 -10.94 25.81
C HIS A 316 1.89 -11.41 26.98
N GLY A 317 1.77 -12.70 27.33
CA GLY A 317 2.67 -13.42 28.21
C GLY A 317 3.81 -14.10 27.44
N GLU A 318 4.21 -15.29 27.90
CA GLU A 318 5.24 -16.07 27.24
C GLU A 318 4.83 -16.50 25.82
N ILE A 319 5.79 -16.52 24.90
CA ILE A 319 5.64 -17.02 23.54
C ILE A 319 6.54 -18.24 23.36
N SER A 320 5.96 -19.36 22.92
CA SER A 320 6.72 -20.53 22.47
C SER A 320 6.82 -20.53 20.96
N TYR A 321 7.98 -20.96 20.45
CA TYR A 321 8.24 -21.09 19.02
C TYR A 321 8.73 -22.50 18.72
N ASP A 322 8.17 -23.11 17.69
CA ASP A 322 8.59 -24.39 17.13
C ASP A 322 8.87 -24.19 15.64
N SER A 323 10.12 -24.39 15.22
CA SER A 323 10.54 -24.10 13.87
C SER A 323 11.22 -25.28 13.19
N ILE A 324 10.92 -25.48 11.92
CA ILE A 324 11.69 -26.30 11.00
C ILE A 324 12.73 -25.37 10.37
N CYS A 325 14.01 -25.67 10.59
CA CYS A 325 15.11 -24.85 10.09
C CYS A 325 15.94 -25.58 9.04
N ASP A 326 16.65 -24.81 8.20
CA ASP A 326 17.71 -25.36 7.35
C ASP A 326 19.03 -25.56 8.12
N GLU A 327 20.05 -26.06 7.44
CA GLU A 327 21.40 -26.30 8.02
C GLU A 327 22.08 -25.03 8.54
N ARG A 328 21.61 -23.84 8.10
CA ARG A 328 22.11 -22.52 8.51
C ARG A 328 21.29 -21.90 9.64
N HIS A 329 20.35 -22.66 10.21
CA HIS A 329 19.40 -22.21 11.23
C HIS A 329 18.43 -21.10 10.77
N ILE A 330 18.15 -21.02 9.46
CA ILE A 330 17.10 -20.15 8.91
C ILE A 330 15.78 -20.91 9.03
N ASP A 331 14.77 -20.31 9.65
CA ASP A 331 13.46 -20.93 9.80
C ASP A 331 12.69 -20.95 8.49
N LEU A 332 12.45 -22.17 8.00
CA LEU A 332 11.66 -22.44 6.78
C LEU A 332 10.16 -22.49 7.06
N PHE A 333 9.81 -22.83 8.30
CA PHE A 333 8.46 -22.90 8.81
C PHE A 333 8.47 -22.72 10.31
N THR A 334 7.68 -21.80 10.82
CA THR A 334 7.60 -21.52 12.26
C THR A 334 6.14 -21.51 12.70
N LYS A 335 5.87 -22.24 13.77
CA LYS A 335 4.64 -22.15 14.54
C LYS A 335 4.92 -21.48 15.88
N ALA A 336 4.14 -20.45 16.23
CA ALA A 336 4.26 -19.77 17.52
C ALA A 336 2.93 -19.83 18.27
N SER A 337 3.00 -20.02 19.61
CA SER A 337 1.85 -19.98 20.49
C SER A 337 2.00 -18.86 21.50
N LEU A 338 0.99 -17.97 21.58
CA LEU A 338 0.97 -16.79 22.43
C LEU A 338 -0.16 -16.88 23.45
N ARG A 339 0.14 -16.47 24.68
CA ARG A 339 -0.85 -16.37 25.76
C ARG A 339 -1.18 -14.90 26.03
N PHE A 340 -2.47 -14.62 26.17
CA PHE A 340 -3.01 -13.32 26.55
C PHE A 340 -3.88 -13.46 27.81
N PRO A 341 -4.11 -12.38 28.58
CA PRO A 341 -4.95 -12.46 29.81
C PRO A 341 -6.36 -12.99 29.56
N LYS A 342 -6.89 -12.80 28.36
CA LYS A 342 -8.26 -13.18 28.01
C LYS A 342 -8.38 -14.20 26.87
N GLY A 343 -7.26 -14.69 26.33
CA GLY A 343 -7.30 -15.60 25.18
C GLY A 343 -5.96 -16.20 24.81
N LEU A 344 -5.98 -17.01 23.78
CA LEU A 344 -4.80 -17.67 23.18
C LEU A 344 -4.68 -17.28 21.72
N ALA A 345 -3.48 -17.35 21.20
CA ALA A 345 -3.27 -17.20 19.76
C ALA A 345 -2.23 -18.16 19.22
N THR A 346 -2.36 -18.51 17.95
CA THR A 346 -1.36 -19.24 17.19
C THR A 346 -0.98 -18.49 15.91
N ILE A 347 0.30 -18.60 15.56
CA ILE A 347 0.87 -18.09 14.32
C ILE A 347 1.47 -19.25 13.56
N THR A 348 1.27 -19.28 12.26
CA THR A 348 1.98 -20.19 11.36
C THR A 348 2.56 -19.40 10.19
N CYS A 349 3.90 -19.37 10.10
CA CYS A 349 4.64 -18.70 9.01
C CYS A 349 5.46 -19.71 8.24
N GLY A 350 5.48 -19.67 6.91
CA GLY A 350 6.27 -20.60 6.11
C GLY A 350 6.71 -20.03 4.76
N LEU A 351 8.03 -20.10 4.49
CA LEU A 351 8.64 -19.82 3.19
C LEU A 351 9.12 -21.09 2.49
N GLY A 352 9.41 -22.15 3.25
CA GLY A 352 9.84 -23.46 2.75
C GLY A 352 8.74 -24.52 2.77
N VAL A 353 7.65 -24.28 3.49
CA VAL A 353 6.50 -25.19 3.60
C VAL A 353 5.23 -24.44 3.28
N LYS A 354 4.37 -25.03 2.43
CA LYS A 354 3.07 -24.47 2.06
C LYS A 354 1.96 -25.10 2.89
N SER A 355 1.13 -24.24 3.50
CA SER A 355 -0.09 -24.60 4.23
C SER A 355 -1.29 -23.83 3.66
N GLU A 356 -2.49 -24.14 4.12
CA GLU A 356 -3.76 -23.54 3.68
C GLU A 356 -3.75 -22.00 3.78
N GLY A 357 -3.39 -21.48 4.95
CA GLY A 357 -3.25 -20.02 5.18
C GLY A 357 -4.57 -19.31 5.40
N ARG A 358 -5.23 -19.53 6.54
CA ARG A 358 -6.46 -18.83 6.95
C ARG A 358 -6.21 -17.91 8.14
N LEU A 359 -7.17 -17.02 8.38
CA LEU A 359 -7.36 -16.30 9.64
C LEU A 359 -8.66 -16.78 10.29
N LEU A 360 -8.54 -17.31 11.51
CA LEU A 360 -9.67 -17.71 12.36
C LEU A 360 -9.71 -16.83 13.61
N VAL A 361 -10.88 -16.28 13.91
CA VAL A 361 -11.14 -15.52 15.16
C VAL A 361 -12.31 -16.19 15.87
N ALA A 362 -12.05 -16.84 16.99
CA ALA A 362 -13.07 -17.56 17.75
C ALA A 362 -13.48 -16.81 19.02
N GLY A 363 -14.78 -16.71 19.22
CA GLY A 363 -15.41 -16.05 20.35
C GLY A 363 -16.35 -16.99 21.11
N THR A 364 -17.02 -16.46 22.14
CA THR A 364 -17.93 -17.23 23.01
C THR A 364 -19.32 -17.44 22.41
N LYS A 365 -19.63 -16.84 21.26
CA LYS A 365 -20.96 -16.98 20.60
C LYS A 365 -20.85 -17.38 19.13
N GLY A 366 -19.64 -17.43 18.58
CA GLY A 366 -19.40 -17.76 17.19
C GLY A 366 -17.94 -17.55 16.81
N TYR A 367 -17.64 -17.67 15.52
CA TYR A 367 -16.30 -17.44 15.00
C TYR A 367 -16.35 -16.76 13.63
N ILE A 368 -15.24 -16.13 13.28
CA ILE A 368 -15.00 -15.53 11.95
C ILE A 368 -13.93 -16.35 11.26
N VAL A 369 -14.12 -16.66 9.99
CA VAL A 369 -13.11 -17.26 9.13
C VAL A 369 -12.91 -16.42 7.88
N ALA A 370 -11.65 -16.10 7.57
CA ALA A 370 -11.21 -15.54 6.30
C ALA A 370 -10.17 -16.47 5.70
N GLU A 371 -10.48 -17.02 4.53
CA GLU A 371 -9.55 -17.92 3.82
C GLU A 371 -8.38 -17.15 3.18
N ALA A 372 -7.33 -17.87 2.77
CA ALA A 372 -6.22 -17.30 2.05
C ALA A 372 -6.68 -16.71 0.69
N PRO A 373 -6.23 -15.53 0.32
CA PRO A 373 -5.23 -14.68 1.02
C PRO A 373 -5.88 -13.66 1.97
N TRP A 374 -6.15 -14.05 3.23
CA TRP A 374 -6.79 -13.16 4.21
C TRP A 374 -6.04 -11.83 4.42
N TRP A 375 -4.73 -11.77 4.16
CA TRP A 375 -3.95 -10.52 4.20
C TRP A 375 -4.28 -9.55 3.04
N LYS A 376 -5.16 -9.99 2.12
CA LYS A 376 -5.84 -9.20 1.09
C LYS A 376 -7.34 -9.38 1.21
N THR A 377 -7.88 -9.34 2.42
CA THR A 377 -9.26 -9.69 2.73
C THR A 377 -10.26 -9.12 1.74
N THR A 378 -10.90 -10.00 0.98
CA THR A 378 -12.00 -9.65 0.08
C THR A 378 -13.32 -10.28 0.51
N TYR A 379 -13.24 -11.32 1.35
CA TYR A 379 -14.37 -12.09 1.82
C TYR A 379 -14.05 -12.72 3.17
N PHE A 380 -15.06 -12.77 4.06
CA PHE A 380 -15.02 -13.54 5.28
C PHE A 380 -16.44 -13.90 5.73
N GLU A 381 -16.55 -14.92 6.57
CA GLU A 381 -17.80 -15.42 7.12
C GLU A 381 -17.79 -15.35 8.64
N VAL A 382 -18.98 -15.09 9.20
CA VAL A 382 -19.28 -15.24 10.63
C VAL A 382 -20.20 -16.44 10.79
N HIS A 383 -19.77 -17.38 11.60
CA HIS A 383 -20.49 -18.61 11.92
C HIS A 383 -20.89 -18.63 13.39
N TYR A 384 -22.03 -19.21 13.66
CA TYR A 384 -22.61 -19.36 14.99
C TYR A 384 -22.75 -20.82 15.36
N GLU A 385 -23.16 -21.12 16.63
CA GLU A 385 -23.47 -22.50 17.07
C GLU A 385 -24.58 -23.12 16.20
N ASP A 386 -25.59 -22.34 15.84
CA ASP A 386 -26.57 -22.73 14.83
C ASP A 386 -25.93 -22.68 13.44
N ALA A 387 -25.55 -23.83 12.92
CA ALA A 387 -24.86 -23.95 11.62
C ALA A 387 -25.68 -23.44 10.42
N SER A 388 -26.98 -23.22 10.57
CA SER A 388 -27.83 -22.62 9.55
C SER A 388 -27.63 -21.09 9.44
N LYS A 389 -27.03 -20.47 10.46
CA LYS A 389 -26.77 -19.02 10.52
C LYS A 389 -25.34 -18.74 10.13
N VAL A 390 -25.17 -18.17 8.92
CA VAL A 390 -23.89 -17.71 8.41
C VAL A 390 -24.08 -16.30 7.85
N GLU A 391 -23.30 -15.35 8.38
CA GLU A 391 -23.23 -14.00 7.80
C GLU A 391 -22.01 -13.89 6.90
N LYS A 392 -22.19 -13.29 5.73
CA LYS A 392 -21.16 -13.17 4.68
C LYS A 392 -20.82 -11.72 4.43
N TYR A 393 -19.55 -11.41 4.41
CA TYR A 393 -19.03 -10.07 4.17
C TYR A 393 -18.11 -10.06 2.97
N SER A 394 -18.31 -9.11 2.08
CA SER A 394 -17.48 -8.95 0.87
C SER A 394 -17.03 -7.51 0.74
N GLU A 395 -15.74 -7.33 0.47
CA GLU A 395 -15.11 -6.03 0.26
C GLU A 395 -14.21 -6.07 -0.98
N ARG A 396 -14.11 -4.96 -1.68
CA ARG A 396 -13.20 -4.85 -2.82
C ARG A 396 -11.78 -4.61 -2.35
N PHE A 397 -10.84 -5.31 -2.96
CA PHE A 397 -9.42 -5.12 -2.78
C PHE A 397 -8.77 -4.73 -4.12
N TRP A 398 -8.05 -3.62 -4.14
CA TRP A 398 -7.43 -3.10 -5.34
C TRP A 398 -5.90 -3.17 -5.28
N GLY A 399 -5.30 -3.60 -6.38
CA GLY A 399 -3.87 -3.64 -6.56
C GLY A 399 -3.13 -4.55 -5.57
N ASP A 400 -2.03 -4.04 -5.05
CA ASP A 400 -1.22 -4.72 -4.03
C ASP A 400 -1.57 -4.29 -2.59
N GLY A 401 -2.47 -3.31 -2.42
CA GLY A 401 -2.94 -2.81 -1.13
C GLY A 401 -2.12 -1.66 -0.54
N LEU A 402 -0.99 -1.28 -1.13
CA LEU A 402 -0.14 -0.19 -0.67
C LEU A 402 -0.82 1.18 -0.82
N ARG A 403 -1.74 1.32 -1.78
CA ARG A 403 -2.53 2.54 -1.96
C ARG A 403 -3.34 2.93 -0.74
N TYR A 404 -3.80 1.96 0.04
CA TYR A 404 -4.60 2.22 1.23
C TYR A 404 -3.77 2.85 2.35
N GLU A 405 -2.52 2.43 2.55
CA GLU A 405 -1.63 3.06 3.53
C GLU A 405 -1.18 4.44 3.08
N ILE A 406 -0.91 4.64 1.77
CA ILE A 406 -0.62 5.96 1.21
C ILE A 406 -1.81 6.89 1.41
N SER A 407 -3.01 6.44 1.07
CA SER A 407 -4.26 7.17 1.26
C SER A 407 -4.46 7.59 2.72
N ASP A 408 -4.21 6.67 3.66
CA ASP A 408 -4.35 6.95 5.09
C ASP A 408 -3.31 7.95 5.59
N MET A 409 -2.06 7.84 5.14
CA MET A 409 -1.00 8.82 5.44
C MET A 409 -1.41 10.23 5.00
N LEU A 410 -1.88 10.39 3.77
CA LEU A 410 -2.32 11.69 3.25
C LEU A 410 -3.51 12.23 4.03
N ASN A 411 -4.48 11.40 4.39
CA ASN A 411 -5.63 11.79 5.19
C ASN A 411 -5.19 12.29 6.57
N GLN A 412 -4.25 11.62 7.23
CA GLN A 412 -3.75 12.07 8.53
C GLN A 412 -2.92 13.36 8.43
N ILE A 413 -2.13 13.55 7.38
CA ILE A 413 -1.40 14.81 7.12
C ILE A 413 -2.40 15.97 6.94
N ASN A 414 -3.54 15.73 6.31
CA ASN A 414 -4.59 16.71 6.07
C ASN A 414 -5.54 16.90 7.29
N GLY A 415 -5.20 16.33 8.45
CA GLY A 415 -5.96 16.51 9.70
C GLY A 415 -7.20 15.63 9.83
N ASN A 416 -7.41 14.64 8.95
CA ASN A 416 -8.48 13.67 9.07
C ASN A 416 -8.17 12.67 10.19
N HIS A 417 -9.18 12.33 10.99
CA HIS A 417 -9.00 11.52 12.20
C HIS A 417 -8.48 10.10 11.89
N LYS A 418 -7.62 9.60 12.79
CA LYS A 418 -7.13 8.21 12.79
C LYS A 418 -8.30 7.26 13.08
N SER A 419 -8.43 6.20 12.28
CA SER A 419 -9.32 5.10 12.62
C SER A 419 -8.64 4.18 13.65
N GLU A 420 -9.34 3.86 14.73
CA GLU A 420 -8.85 2.91 15.76
C GLU A 420 -8.66 1.48 15.24
N PHE A 421 -9.26 1.18 14.09
CA PHE A 421 -9.14 -0.14 13.45
C PHE A 421 -7.86 -0.30 12.63
N LYS A 422 -7.15 0.80 12.34
CA LYS A 422 -5.88 0.79 11.64
C LYS A 422 -4.72 0.60 12.62
N LEU A 423 -3.52 0.38 12.09
CA LEU A 423 -2.34 0.12 12.93
C LEU A 423 -2.00 1.31 13.83
N THR A 424 -1.80 1.05 15.12
CA THR A 424 -1.42 2.04 16.11
C THR A 424 0.05 1.91 16.48
N GLU A 425 0.64 2.98 17.00
CA GLU A 425 2.00 3.01 17.54
C GLU A 425 2.25 1.90 18.58
N ALA A 426 1.33 1.74 19.55
CA ALA A 426 1.48 0.74 20.60
C ALA A 426 1.53 -0.69 20.02
N GLU A 427 0.77 -0.96 18.97
CA GLU A 427 0.75 -2.24 18.28
C GLU A 427 2.07 -2.48 17.54
N SER A 428 2.60 -1.48 16.81
CA SER A 428 3.90 -1.58 16.14
C SER A 428 5.06 -1.80 17.13
N ILE A 429 5.05 -1.10 18.26
CA ILE A 429 6.08 -1.26 19.31
C ILE A 429 6.05 -2.69 19.88
N ILE A 430 4.88 -3.26 20.11
CA ILE A 430 4.76 -4.64 20.63
C ILE A 430 5.21 -5.65 19.57
N MET A 431 4.81 -5.48 18.32
CA MET A 431 5.24 -6.37 17.24
C MET A 431 6.76 -6.35 17.06
N ALA A 432 7.39 -5.18 17.11
CA ALA A 432 8.86 -5.07 17.10
C ALA A 432 9.50 -5.83 18.27
N GLY A 433 8.91 -5.77 19.47
CA GLY A 433 9.39 -6.54 20.63
C GLY A 433 9.27 -8.05 20.46
N ILE A 434 8.21 -8.52 19.82
CA ILE A 434 8.04 -9.95 19.52
C ILE A 434 9.05 -10.42 18.46
N MET A 435 9.35 -9.58 17.45
CA MET A 435 10.42 -9.87 16.49
C MET A 435 11.81 -9.92 17.15
N GLU A 436 12.08 -9.01 18.10
CA GLU A 436 13.31 -9.02 18.92
C GLU A 436 13.44 -10.30 19.73
N GLU A 437 12.38 -10.68 20.45
CA GLU A 437 12.34 -11.93 21.24
C GLU A 437 12.58 -13.19 20.38
N PHE A 438 11.95 -13.25 19.19
CA PHE A 438 12.18 -14.35 18.25
C PHE A 438 13.65 -14.43 17.83
N LEU A 439 14.25 -13.30 17.44
CA LEU A 439 15.67 -13.25 17.05
C LEU A 439 16.61 -13.68 18.17
N GLU A 440 16.34 -13.26 19.41
CA GLU A 440 17.13 -13.67 20.56
C GLU A 440 17.02 -15.17 20.82
N LYS A 441 15.82 -15.75 20.77
CA LYS A 441 15.59 -17.18 20.94
C LYS A 441 16.25 -17.98 19.81
N ARG A 442 16.20 -17.50 18.56
CA ARG A 442 16.89 -18.10 17.42
C ARG A 442 18.41 -18.14 17.63
N LYS A 443 19.03 -17.04 18.04
CA LYS A 443 20.47 -16.97 18.33
C LYS A 443 20.91 -17.93 19.43
N ARG A 444 20.03 -18.24 20.38
CA ARG A 444 20.28 -19.21 21.48
C ARG A 444 19.99 -20.66 21.07
N GLY A 445 19.56 -20.91 19.85
CA GLY A 445 19.18 -22.26 19.38
C GLY A 445 17.85 -22.78 19.93
N ASN A 446 17.03 -21.92 20.52
CA ASN A 446 15.79 -22.30 21.24
C ASN A 446 14.54 -22.31 20.38
N ILE A 447 14.64 -22.28 19.05
CA ILE A 447 13.48 -22.31 18.14
C ILE A 447 13.54 -23.48 17.15
N CYS A 448 14.70 -24.02 16.83
CA CYS A 448 14.87 -25.12 15.88
C CYS A 448 14.77 -26.44 16.63
N ASN A 449 13.61 -27.04 16.64
CA ASN A 449 13.33 -28.28 17.38
C ASN A 449 13.31 -29.52 16.47
N ILE A 450 13.42 -29.32 15.12
CA ILE A 450 13.41 -30.40 14.12
C ILE A 450 14.41 -30.05 13.01
#